data_4b297d3620dd736f74b09f278d175377
#
_entry.id   4b297d3620dd736f74b09f278d175377
#
_cell.length_a   1.000
_cell.length_b   1.000
_cell.length_c   1.000
_cell.angle_alpha   90.00
_cell.angle_beta   90.00
_cell.angle_gamma   90.00
#
_symmetry.space_group_name_H-M   'P 1'
#
loop_
_entity.id
_entity.type
_entity.pdbx_description
1 polymer ?
#
loop_
_entity_poly.entity_id
_entity_poly.type
_entity_poly.pdbx_seq_one_letter_code
_entity_poly.pdbx_strand_id
1 'polypeptide(L)'
;MKKQVIILFLLLITLAYAENLQEYQDITVNFNIGSELKLVSGNNPRLDSLSVLLKLYPREDERQRILNLQAFSEPKSQITQEEAYKFLWDELASNYKYGIKSKVNIRNIIIPIKSKIRFPSNIENLDIYLHEEKFIDINEQIKNNANELIEGEADYYKAVFKIAWWVQNNIEYDLSTLTASAVQKSSWVLENKKGVCDELTNLFISMLRSIGIPARFVTGSVYSGALDEKWGNHGWAEVYFPEKGWIPFDITFAQYGWVDPSHLKLSDTVDSGESSVEYSWRSSGIDLSPADL
;
A
#
# COMPACT_ATOMS: atom_id res chain seq x y z
N MET A 1 -11.22 9.20 -66.15
CA MET A 1 -10.78 8.08 -65.32
C MET A 1 -9.95 8.63 -64.14
N LYS A 2 -10.55 8.77 -62.97
CA LYS A 2 -9.83 9.22 -61.74
C LYS A 2 -9.23 8.00 -61.07
N LYS A 3 -7.88 7.96 -61.00
CA LYS A 3 -7.17 6.93 -60.21
C LYS A 3 -7.31 7.29 -58.74
N GLN A 4 -7.99 6.44 -57.96
CA GLN A 4 -7.98 6.47 -56.50
C GLN A 4 -6.67 5.86 -56.04
N VAL A 5 -5.84 6.65 -55.31
CA VAL A 5 -4.66 6.19 -54.60
C VAL A 5 -5.16 5.75 -53.20
N ILE A 6 -5.16 4.44 -52.96
CA ILE A 6 -5.41 3.86 -51.65
C ILE A 6 -4.09 3.98 -50.87
N ILE A 7 -4.04 4.90 -49.91
CA ILE A 7 -2.94 4.99 -48.94
C ILE A 7 -3.27 3.96 -47.83
N LEU A 8 -2.53 2.86 -47.84
CA LEU A 8 -2.56 1.83 -46.80
C LEU A 8 -1.76 2.39 -45.60
N PHE A 9 -2.48 2.89 -44.59
CA PHE A 9 -1.89 3.19 -43.27
C PHE A 9 -1.53 1.90 -42.59
N LEU A 10 -0.27 1.48 -42.66
CA LEU A 10 0.27 0.46 -41.76
C LEU A 10 0.37 1.08 -40.37
N LEU A 11 -0.61 0.78 -39.51
CA LEU A 11 -0.56 1.07 -38.08
C LEU A 11 0.49 0.11 -37.51
N LEU A 12 1.74 0.54 -37.36
CA LEU A 12 2.71 -0.15 -36.52
C LEU A 12 2.26 -0.01 -35.07
N ILE A 13 1.49 -0.99 -34.61
CA ILE A 13 1.27 -1.21 -33.18
C ILE A 13 2.60 -1.72 -32.65
N THR A 14 3.43 -0.83 -32.13
CA THR A 14 4.50 -1.21 -31.24
C THR A 14 3.83 -1.74 -29.97
N LEU A 15 3.63 -3.07 -29.91
CA LEU A 15 3.42 -3.76 -28.66
C LEU A 15 4.64 -3.47 -27.79
N ALA A 16 4.54 -2.47 -26.91
CA ALA A 16 5.46 -2.35 -25.81
C ALA A 16 5.27 -3.64 -24.99
N TYR A 17 6.24 -4.54 -25.08
CA TYR A 17 6.34 -5.68 -24.18
C TYR A 17 6.54 -5.09 -22.77
N ALA A 18 5.43 -4.91 -22.02
CA ALA A 18 5.53 -4.78 -20.58
C ALA A 18 6.13 -6.11 -20.11
N GLU A 19 7.29 -6.06 -19.47
CA GLU A 19 7.86 -7.24 -18.83
C GLU A 19 6.79 -7.82 -17.90
N ASN A 20 6.32 -9.02 -18.21
CA ASN A 20 5.31 -9.70 -17.39
C ASN A 20 6.00 -10.31 -16.17
N LEU A 21 6.13 -9.53 -15.09
CA LEU A 21 6.78 -9.98 -13.86
C LEU A 21 6.08 -11.15 -13.18
N GLN A 22 4.84 -11.47 -13.57
CA GLN A 22 4.09 -12.63 -13.07
C GLN A 22 4.75 -13.98 -13.42
N GLU A 23 5.53 -14.00 -14.51
CA GLU A 23 6.21 -15.21 -14.97
C GLU A 23 7.50 -15.52 -14.21
N TYR A 24 8.04 -14.55 -13.46
CA TYR A 24 9.27 -14.75 -12.70
C TYR A 24 8.99 -15.44 -11.37
N GLN A 25 9.88 -16.35 -10.96
CA GLN A 25 9.82 -16.96 -9.63
C GLN A 25 10.21 -15.99 -8.52
N ASP A 26 11.16 -15.13 -8.80
CA ASP A 26 11.57 -14.02 -7.94
C ASP A 26 12.21 -12.90 -8.75
N ILE A 27 12.21 -11.71 -8.17
CA ILE A 27 12.97 -10.57 -8.66
C ILE A 27 13.80 -9.97 -7.54
N THR A 28 14.90 -9.30 -7.90
CA THR A 28 15.71 -8.56 -6.93
C THR A 28 15.71 -7.09 -7.31
N VAL A 29 15.27 -6.25 -6.38
CA VAL A 29 15.16 -4.81 -6.57
C VAL A 29 16.10 -4.05 -5.65
N ASN A 30 16.67 -2.93 -6.14
CA ASN A 30 17.27 -1.91 -5.30
C ASN A 30 16.21 -0.83 -5.08
N PHE A 31 15.86 -0.60 -3.83
CA PHE A 31 14.82 0.34 -3.46
C PHE A 31 15.37 1.35 -2.45
N ASN A 32 15.08 2.63 -2.71
CA ASN A 32 15.46 3.73 -1.82
C ASN A 32 14.20 4.49 -1.44
N ILE A 33 14.04 4.75 -0.16
CA ILE A 33 13.01 5.62 0.36
C ILE A 33 13.65 6.66 1.26
N GLY A 34 13.24 7.91 1.15
CA GLY A 34 13.78 8.99 1.97
C GLY A 34 13.11 10.30 1.65
N SER A 35 13.42 11.31 2.46
CA SER A 35 12.88 12.65 2.30
C SER A 35 13.87 13.68 2.82
N GLU A 36 13.52 14.94 2.64
CA GLU A 36 14.28 16.09 3.07
C GLU A 36 13.38 17.04 3.88
N LEU A 37 13.86 17.49 5.04
CA LEU A 37 13.26 18.58 5.80
C LEU A 37 14.06 19.85 5.56
N LYS A 38 13.39 20.90 5.10
CA LYS A 38 14.01 22.22 4.90
C LYS A 38 13.73 23.13 6.08
N LEU A 39 14.76 23.84 6.49
CA LEU A 39 14.63 24.84 7.51
C LEU A 39 14.01 26.11 6.92
N VAL A 40 12.87 26.51 7.48
CA VAL A 40 12.27 27.82 7.25
C VAL A 40 12.74 28.74 8.37
N SER A 41 13.67 29.63 8.06
CA SER A 41 14.37 30.41 9.09
C SER A 41 13.54 31.56 9.66
N GLY A 42 13.61 31.73 11.00
CA GLY A 42 13.22 32.91 11.75
C GLY A 42 14.43 33.69 12.30
N ASN A 43 14.20 34.62 13.22
CA ASN A 43 15.25 35.38 13.87
C ASN A 43 15.95 34.53 14.95
N ASN A 44 17.31 34.50 14.92
CA ASN A 44 18.17 33.76 15.85
C ASN A 44 17.76 32.25 15.96
N PRO A 45 17.89 31.49 14.88
CA PRO A 45 17.46 30.11 14.86
C PRO A 45 18.29 29.22 15.82
N ARG A 46 17.59 28.41 16.62
CA ARG A 46 18.20 27.41 17.50
C ARG A 46 17.40 26.14 17.45
N LEU A 47 18.06 25.01 17.22
CA LEU A 47 17.51 23.69 17.34
C LEU A 47 18.01 23.03 18.63
N ASP A 48 17.10 22.56 19.47
CA ASP A 48 17.42 21.73 20.64
C ASP A 48 17.35 20.25 20.30
N SER A 49 16.38 19.84 19.47
CA SER A 49 16.27 18.49 18.95
C SER A 49 15.33 18.41 17.75
N LEU A 50 15.64 17.55 16.80
CA LEU A 50 14.77 17.13 15.71
C LEU A 50 14.74 15.60 15.67
N SER A 51 13.55 15.02 15.70
CA SER A 51 13.33 13.59 15.56
C SER A 51 12.43 13.29 14.37
N VAL A 52 12.85 12.34 13.55
CA VAL A 52 12.06 11.80 12.46
C VAL A 52 11.88 10.30 12.68
N LEU A 53 10.65 9.84 12.64
CA LEU A 53 10.28 8.42 12.66
C LEU A 53 9.85 8.00 11.26
N LEU A 54 10.64 7.16 10.58
CA LEU A 54 10.33 6.59 9.29
C LEU A 54 9.78 5.18 9.50
N LYS A 55 8.48 4.99 9.24
CA LYS A 55 7.77 3.72 9.42
C LYS A 55 7.76 2.86 8.15
N LEU A 56 7.92 3.47 6.96
CA LEU A 56 7.98 2.80 5.68
C LEU A 56 9.41 2.32 5.38
N TYR A 57 9.60 1.02 5.39
CA TYR A 57 10.82 0.37 4.93
C TYR A 57 10.55 -1.12 4.66
N PRO A 58 11.27 -1.77 3.75
CA PRO A 58 11.07 -3.19 3.49
C PRO A 58 11.35 -4.03 4.74
N ARG A 59 10.43 -4.97 5.04
CA ARG A 59 10.56 -5.93 6.14
C ARG A 59 10.61 -7.34 5.59
N GLU A 60 11.26 -8.25 6.29
CA GLU A 60 11.24 -9.66 5.92
C GLU A 60 9.88 -10.28 6.19
N ASP A 61 9.40 -11.06 5.23
CA ASP A 61 8.25 -11.94 5.36
C ASP A 61 8.44 -13.19 4.49
N GLU A 62 7.40 -14.00 4.34
CA GLU A 62 7.46 -15.21 3.51
C GLU A 62 7.78 -14.91 2.04
N ARG A 63 7.41 -13.71 1.54
CA ARG A 63 7.59 -13.28 0.15
C ARG A 63 8.83 -12.40 -0.04
N GLN A 64 9.30 -11.72 0.99
CA GLN A 64 10.40 -10.76 0.91
C GLN A 64 11.60 -11.18 1.75
N ARG A 65 12.77 -11.20 1.13
CA ARG A 65 14.06 -11.37 1.81
C ARG A 65 14.90 -10.12 1.66
N ILE A 66 15.34 -9.57 2.77
CA ILE A 66 16.21 -8.40 2.80
C ILE A 66 17.66 -8.85 2.57
N LEU A 67 18.24 -8.50 1.44
CA LEU A 67 19.64 -8.79 1.11
C LEU A 67 20.61 -7.73 1.65
N ASN A 68 20.15 -6.48 1.70
CA ASN A 68 20.84 -5.35 2.31
C ASN A 68 19.82 -4.30 2.73
N LEU A 69 20.09 -3.64 3.87
CA LEU A 69 19.28 -2.52 4.34
C LEU A 69 20.16 -1.58 5.14
N GLN A 70 20.22 -0.31 4.70
CA GLN A 70 21.08 0.70 5.28
C GLN A 70 20.34 2.02 5.44
N ALA A 71 20.23 2.49 6.68
CA ALA A 71 19.76 3.85 6.95
C ALA A 71 20.86 4.88 6.66
N PHE A 72 20.47 6.06 6.18
CA PHE A 72 21.36 7.18 5.93
C PHE A 72 20.75 8.49 6.38
N SER A 73 21.60 9.46 6.71
CA SER A 73 21.19 10.84 7.01
C SER A 73 22.28 11.84 6.64
N GLU A 74 21.89 13.06 6.31
CA GLU A 74 22.74 14.18 6.04
C GLU A 74 22.08 15.48 6.57
N PRO A 75 22.65 16.19 7.55
CA PRO A 75 23.87 15.81 8.29
C PRO A 75 23.70 14.47 9.05
N LYS A 76 24.79 13.94 9.54
CA LYS A 76 24.77 12.68 10.27
C LYS A 76 23.90 12.79 11.52
N SER A 77 22.97 11.84 11.71
CA SER A 77 22.10 11.73 12.88
C SER A 77 22.50 10.56 13.78
N GLN A 78 21.96 10.53 14.99
CA GLN A 78 21.85 9.29 15.74
C GLN A 78 20.70 8.48 15.13
N ILE A 79 20.94 7.20 14.78
CA ILE A 79 19.96 6.33 14.16
C ILE A 79 19.69 5.14 15.09
N THR A 80 18.43 4.91 15.43
CA THR A 80 17.97 3.69 16.12
C THR A 80 16.86 3.04 15.31
N GLN A 81 16.69 1.73 15.47
CA GLN A 81 15.64 0.95 14.84
C GLN A 81 14.96 0.07 15.88
N GLU A 82 13.65 0.20 15.96
CA GLU A 82 12.73 -0.68 16.67
C GLU A 82 11.62 -1.07 15.69
N GLU A 83 10.39 -0.60 15.90
CA GLU A 83 9.28 -0.75 14.94
C GLU A 83 9.39 0.23 13.76
N ALA A 84 10.16 1.30 13.93
CA ALA A 84 10.47 2.33 12.93
C ALA A 84 11.94 2.73 12.99
N TYR A 85 12.45 3.33 11.91
CA TYR A 85 13.74 4.00 11.96
C TYR A 85 13.59 5.39 12.54
N LYS A 86 14.29 5.66 13.64
CA LYS A 86 14.34 6.98 14.29
C LYS A 86 15.66 7.65 13.96
N PHE A 87 15.57 8.85 13.37
CA PHE A 87 16.69 9.75 13.11
C PHE A 87 16.60 10.90 14.09
N LEU A 88 17.69 11.19 14.81
CA LEU A 88 17.76 12.23 15.83
C LEU A 88 18.92 13.15 15.55
N TRP A 89 18.65 14.47 15.45
CA TRP A 89 19.62 15.55 15.33
C TRP A 89 19.46 16.53 16.49
N ASP A 90 20.58 17.08 16.94
CA ASP A 90 20.72 18.12 17.95
C ASP A 90 21.50 19.33 17.44
N GLU A 91 21.94 19.29 16.19
CA GLU A 91 22.65 20.37 15.51
C GLU A 91 21.79 21.02 14.43
N LEU A 92 21.89 22.36 14.34
CA LEU A 92 21.19 23.15 13.35
C LEU A 92 21.82 22.99 11.97
N ALA A 93 20.99 22.65 10.97
CA ALA A 93 21.38 22.61 9.56
C ALA A 93 20.32 23.29 8.69
N SER A 94 20.69 23.66 7.46
CA SER A 94 19.76 24.25 6.50
C SER A 94 18.75 23.24 5.96
N ASN A 95 19.13 21.97 5.93
CA ASN A 95 18.30 20.85 5.53
C ASN A 95 18.73 19.56 6.24
N TYR A 96 17.78 18.61 6.33
CA TYR A 96 18.00 17.30 6.92
C TYR A 96 17.49 16.25 5.96
N LYS A 97 18.41 15.51 5.32
CA LYS A 97 18.06 14.35 4.48
C LYS A 97 18.14 13.08 5.31
N TYR A 98 17.21 12.19 5.08
CA TYR A 98 17.17 10.89 5.76
C TYR A 98 16.50 9.84 4.87
N GLY A 99 16.79 8.59 5.14
CA GLY A 99 16.15 7.50 4.41
C GLY A 99 16.79 6.15 4.60
N ILE A 100 16.28 5.20 3.82
CA ILE A 100 16.70 3.80 3.77
C ILE A 100 17.09 3.45 2.35
N LYS A 101 18.24 2.81 2.18
CA LYS A 101 18.65 2.13 0.95
C LYS A 101 18.54 0.64 1.19
N SER A 102 17.89 -0.08 0.29
CA SER A 102 17.69 -1.51 0.45
C SER A 102 17.90 -2.27 -0.85
N LYS A 103 18.25 -3.55 -0.69
CA LYS A 103 18.23 -4.56 -1.75
C LYS A 103 17.36 -5.71 -1.28
N VAL A 104 16.29 -5.98 -2.01
CA VAL A 104 15.23 -6.91 -1.62
C VAL A 104 15.02 -7.93 -2.72
N ASN A 105 14.99 -9.21 -2.35
CA ASN A 105 14.52 -10.28 -3.23
C ASN A 105 13.05 -10.56 -2.92
N ILE A 106 12.19 -10.46 -3.92
CA ILE A 106 10.74 -10.64 -3.82
C ILE A 106 10.38 -11.90 -4.58
N ARG A 107 9.71 -12.83 -3.91
CA ARG A 107 9.38 -14.16 -4.42
C ARG A 107 7.92 -14.25 -4.83
N ASN A 108 7.67 -14.97 -5.90
CA ASN A 108 6.32 -15.34 -6.34
C ASN A 108 5.85 -16.56 -5.53
N ILE A 109 5.11 -16.32 -4.46
CA ILE A 109 4.61 -17.39 -3.59
C ILE A 109 3.08 -17.47 -3.72
N ILE A 110 2.61 -18.62 -4.16
CA ILE A 110 1.20 -18.96 -4.17
C ILE A 110 0.94 -19.95 -3.02
N ILE A 111 0.11 -19.54 -2.06
CA ILE A 111 -0.30 -20.38 -0.95
C ILE A 111 -1.48 -21.25 -1.39
N PRO A 112 -1.30 -22.57 -1.60
CA PRO A 112 -2.37 -23.39 -2.12
C PRO A 112 -3.45 -23.61 -1.07
N ILE A 113 -4.69 -23.30 -1.42
CA ILE A 113 -5.88 -23.62 -0.65
C ILE A 113 -6.54 -24.84 -1.29
N LYS A 114 -6.23 -26.02 -0.76
CA LYS A 114 -6.65 -27.32 -1.35
C LYS A 114 -7.96 -27.85 -0.82
N SER A 115 -8.51 -27.26 0.24
CA SER A 115 -9.73 -27.72 0.89
C SER A 115 -10.60 -26.54 1.29
N LYS A 116 -11.88 -26.81 1.48
CA LYS A 116 -12.83 -25.83 2.02
C LYS A 116 -12.36 -25.36 3.41
N ILE A 117 -12.24 -24.05 3.57
CA ILE A 117 -11.96 -23.39 4.86
C ILE A 117 -13.30 -23.01 5.47
N ARG A 118 -13.56 -23.46 6.69
CA ARG A 118 -14.76 -23.04 7.43
C ARG A 118 -14.54 -21.67 8.05
N PHE A 119 -15.61 -20.91 8.20
CA PHE A 119 -15.55 -19.70 9.02
C PHE A 119 -15.11 -20.05 10.44
N PRO A 120 -14.08 -19.38 10.97
CA PRO A 120 -13.62 -19.64 12.32
C PRO A 120 -14.68 -19.20 13.35
N SER A 121 -14.86 -19.98 14.41
CA SER A 121 -15.78 -19.64 15.51
C SER A 121 -15.16 -18.61 16.46
N ASN A 122 -13.86 -18.50 16.50
CA ASN A 122 -13.09 -17.52 17.28
C ASN A 122 -11.78 -17.23 16.59
N ILE A 123 -11.35 -15.96 16.58
CA ILE A 123 -10.06 -15.50 16.08
C ILE A 123 -9.42 -14.67 17.18
N GLU A 124 -8.48 -15.28 17.91
CA GLU A 124 -7.79 -14.61 19.02
C GLU A 124 -6.72 -13.64 18.53
N ASN A 125 -6.52 -12.55 19.28
CA ASN A 125 -5.45 -11.54 19.05
C ASN A 125 -5.52 -10.79 17.72
N LEU A 126 -6.65 -10.77 17.03
CA LEU A 126 -6.84 -10.05 15.77
C LEU A 126 -7.97 -9.01 15.83
N ASP A 127 -8.45 -8.66 17.03
CA ASP A 127 -9.57 -7.73 17.21
C ASP A 127 -9.34 -6.38 16.55
N ILE A 128 -8.10 -5.86 16.55
CA ILE A 128 -7.75 -4.59 15.90
C ILE A 128 -8.02 -4.59 14.39
N TYR A 129 -8.05 -5.77 13.76
CA TYR A 129 -8.31 -5.95 12.32
C TYR A 129 -9.77 -6.28 12.00
N LEU A 130 -10.68 -6.12 12.98
CA LEU A 130 -12.12 -6.34 12.85
C LEU A 130 -12.92 -5.04 13.02
N HIS A 131 -12.29 -3.96 13.47
CA HIS A 131 -12.96 -2.69 13.77
C HIS A 131 -12.88 -1.72 12.60
N GLU A 132 -13.79 -0.74 12.64
CA GLU A 132 -13.72 0.41 11.73
C GLU A 132 -12.55 1.32 12.09
N GLU A 133 -12.09 2.06 11.09
CA GLU A 133 -11.03 3.05 11.18
C GLU A 133 -11.42 4.32 10.40
N LYS A 134 -10.53 5.30 10.36
CA LYS A 134 -10.82 6.60 9.74
C LYS A 134 -11.32 6.50 8.29
N PHE A 135 -10.65 5.68 7.47
CA PHE A 135 -10.99 5.49 6.05
C PHE A 135 -11.65 4.13 5.78
N ILE A 136 -11.52 3.19 6.70
CA ILE A 136 -12.18 1.87 6.68
C ILE A 136 -13.41 1.94 7.60
N ASP A 137 -14.34 2.85 7.31
CA ASP A 137 -15.57 2.98 8.08
C ASP A 137 -16.58 1.87 7.72
N ILE A 138 -17.39 1.48 8.68
CA ILE A 138 -18.40 0.41 8.53
C ILE A 138 -19.79 1.00 8.79
N ASN A 139 -20.67 0.91 7.82
CA ASN A 139 -22.07 1.27 7.96
C ASN A 139 -23.00 0.10 7.58
N GLU A 140 -24.30 0.25 7.84
CA GLU A 140 -25.28 -0.79 7.54
C GLU A 140 -25.33 -1.16 6.05
N GLN A 141 -25.08 -0.23 5.14
CA GLN A 141 -25.08 -0.50 3.70
C GLN A 141 -23.90 -1.39 3.31
N ILE A 142 -22.69 -1.12 3.83
CA ILE A 142 -21.49 -1.95 3.63
C ILE A 142 -21.74 -3.36 4.15
N LYS A 143 -22.27 -3.46 5.39
CA LYS A 143 -22.57 -4.74 6.04
C LYS A 143 -23.61 -5.55 5.29
N ASN A 144 -24.68 -4.91 4.85
CA ASN A 144 -25.74 -5.58 4.08
C ASN A 144 -25.21 -6.09 2.73
N ASN A 145 -24.48 -5.27 1.98
CA ASN A 145 -23.84 -5.69 0.73
C ASN A 145 -22.90 -6.89 0.96
N ALA A 146 -22.05 -6.85 1.98
CA ALA A 146 -21.14 -7.95 2.28
C ALA A 146 -21.90 -9.25 2.59
N ASN A 147 -22.94 -9.18 3.42
CA ASN A 147 -23.76 -10.34 3.78
C ASN A 147 -24.51 -10.92 2.57
N GLU A 148 -25.09 -10.08 1.72
CA GLU A 148 -25.80 -10.50 0.50
C GLU A 148 -24.85 -11.26 -0.47
N LEU A 149 -23.62 -10.77 -0.63
CA LEU A 149 -22.62 -11.41 -1.50
C LEU A 149 -22.23 -12.82 -1.06
N ILE A 150 -22.23 -13.06 0.24
CA ILE A 150 -21.81 -14.35 0.81
C ILE A 150 -22.99 -15.21 1.27
N GLU A 151 -24.23 -14.81 0.99
CA GLU A 151 -25.42 -15.56 1.40
C GLU A 151 -25.32 -17.02 0.95
N GLY A 152 -25.48 -17.94 1.89
CA GLY A 152 -25.36 -19.39 1.67
C GLY A 152 -23.93 -19.90 1.42
N GLU A 153 -22.91 -19.05 1.43
CA GLU A 153 -21.52 -19.48 1.28
C GLU A 153 -20.95 -19.94 2.64
N ALA A 154 -20.46 -21.17 2.67
CA ALA A 154 -19.88 -21.76 3.87
C ALA A 154 -18.36 -21.98 3.75
N ASP A 155 -17.76 -21.56 2.63
CA ASP A 155 -16.33 -21.59 2.39
C ASP A 155 -15.75 -20.17 2.58
N TYR A 156 -14.93 -20.01 3.59
CA TYR A 156 -14.31 -18.74 3.96
C TYR A 156 -13.51 -18.09 2.80
N TYR A 157 -12.70 -18.91 2.08
CA TYR A 157 -11.93 -18.40 0.94
C TYR A 157 -12.84 -17.87 -0.17
N LYS A 158 -13.90 -18.64 -0.48
CA LYS A 158 -14.86 -18.23 -1.52
C LYS A 158 -15.62 -16.97 -1.13
N ALA A 159 -15.94 -16.80 0.16
CA ALA A 159 -16.58 -15.58 0.65
C ALA A 159 -15.66 -14.37 0.43
N VAL A 160 -14.39 -14.46 0.82
CA VAL A 160 -13.39 -13.41 0.58
C VAL A 160 -13.23 -13.10 -0.91
N PHE A 161 -13.11 -14.15 -1.74
CA PHE A 161 -12.99 -14.03 -3.19
C PHE A 161 -14.20 -13.33 -3.83
N LYS A 162 -15.43 -13.68 -3.42
CA LYS A 162 -16.66 -13.05 -3.92
C LYS A 162 -16.67 -11.55 -3.65
N ILE A 163 -16.27 -11.13 -2.45
CA ILE A 163 -16.20 -9.71 -2.08
C ILE A 163 -15.11 -9.01 -2.89
N ALA A 164 -13.90 -9.59 -3.00
CA ALA A 164 -12.81 -9.03 -3.79
C ALA A 164 -13.23 -8.81 -5.25
N TRP A 165 -13.79 -9.84 -5.86
CA TRP A 165 -14.28 -9.81 -7.23
C TRP A 165 -15.40 -8.76 -7.41
N TRP A 166 -16.31 -8.66 -6.43
CA TRP A 166 -17.40 -7.68 -6.50
C TRP A 166 -16.85 -6.25 -6.44
N VAL A 167 -15.95 -5.94 -5.52
CA VAL A 167 -15.36 -4.60 -5.43
C VAL A 167 -14.68 -4.23 -6.75
N GLN A 168 -13.84 -5.11 -7.28
CA GLN A 168 -13.12 -4.86 -8.54
C GLN A 168 -14.06 -4.61 -9.73
N ASN A 169 -15.21 -5.30 -9.79
CA ASN A 169 -16.11 -5.22 -10.94
C ASN A 169 -17.24 -4.18 -10.79
N ASN A 170 -17.42 -3.59 -9.60
CA ASN A 170 -18.49 -2.64 -9.33
C ASN A 170 -17.99 -1.25 -8.88
N ILE A 171 -16.68 -1.09 -8.68
CA ILE A 171 -16.06 0.19 -8.37
C ILE A 171 -15.13 0.55 -9.53
N GLU A 172 -15.38 1.72 -10.13
CA GLU A 172 -14.56 2.24 -11.23
C GLU A 172 -13.22 2.75 -10.71
N TYR A 173 -12.12 2.37 -11.37
CA TYR A 173 -10.80 2.93 -11.08
C TYR A 173 -10.70 4.31 -11.73
N ASP A 174 -10.79 5.37 -10.92
CA ASP A 174 -10.89 6.76 -11.40
C ASP A 174 -9.81 7.64 -10.77
N LEU A 175 -8.78 7.95 -11.56
CA LEU A 175 -7.68 8.84 -11.15
C LEU A 175 -8.13 10.25 -10.79
N SER A 176 -9.34 10.68 -11.21
CA SER A 176 -9.87 11.99 -10.81
C SER A 176 -10.20 12.08 -9.32
N THR A 177 -10.27 10.94 -8.63
CA THR A 177 -10.43 10.88 -7.17
C THR A 177 -9.13 11.14 -6.41
N LEU A 178 -7.96 11.11 -7.07
CA LEU A 178 -6.69 11.59 -6.54
C LEU A 178 -6.71 13.13 -6.35
N THR A 179 -7.69 13.62 -5.63
CA THR A 179 -7.69 15.04 -5.24
C THR A 179 -6.72 15.20 -4.08
N ALA A 180 -5.85 16.18 -4.19
CA ALA A 180 -4.63 16.45 -3.44
C ALA A 180 -4.70 16.42 -1.90
N SER A 181 -5.72 15.96 -1.24
CA SER A 181 -5.83 16.12 0.20
C SER A 181 -6.41 14.98 1.02
N ALA A 182 -7.09 13.97 0.46
CA ALA A 182 -7.57 12.89 1.33
C ALA A 182 -8.03 11.64 0.55
N VAL A 183 -7.59 10.48 0.98
CA VAL A 183 -8.24 9.18 0.76
C VAL A 183 -9.71 9.26 1.16
N GLN A 184 -10.61 8.69 0.37
CA GLN A 184 -12.04 8.68 0.66
C GLN A 184 -12.41 7.52 1.59
N LYS A 185 -13.46 7.71 2.39
CA LYS A 185 -14.00 6.64 3.26
C LYS A 185 -14.64 5.52 2.45
N SER A 186 -14.62 4.31 2.99
CA SER A 186 -15.26 3.13 2.38
C SER A 186 -16.75 3.34 2.06
N SER A 187 -17.49 4.04 2.94
CA SER A 187 -18.89 4.39 2.71
C SER A 187 -19.08 5.30 1.49
N TRP A 188 -18.21 6.28 1.31
CA TRP A 188 -18.22 7.17 0.14
C TRP A 188 -17.91 6.39 -1.14
N VAL A 189 -16.92 5.48 -1.11
CA VAL A 189 -16.55 4.64 -2.26
C VAL A 189 -17.73 3.76 -2.68
N LEU A 190 -18.40 3.13 -1.70
CA LEU A 190 -19.58 2.31 -1.99
C LEU A 190 -20.71 3.09 -2.62
N GLU A 191 -20.95 4.33 -2.18
CA GLU A 191 -22.02 5.22 -2.71
C GLU A 191 -21.66 5.74 -4.11
N ASN A 192 -20.43 6.22 -4.31
CA ASN A 192 -20.01 6.90 -5.55
C ASN A 192 -19.46 5.95 -6.61
N LYS A 193 -19.21 4.67 -6.27
CA LYS A 193 -18.75 3.60 -7.16
C LYS A 193 -17.44 3.91 -7.90
N LYS A 194 -16.54 4.66 -7.27
CA LYS A 194 -15.25 5.02 -7.84
C LYS A 194 -14.18 5.25 -6.79
N GLY A 195 -12.92 5.11 -7.17
CA GLY A 195 -11.75 5.31 -6.32
C GLY A 195 -10.46 4.87 -7.01
N VAL A 196 -9.34 4.98 -6.30
CA VAL A 196 -8.05 4.41 -6.72
C VAL A 196 -7.65 3.25 -5.80
N CYS A 197 -6.40 2.80 -5.85
CA CYS A 197 -5.93 1.61 -5.13
C CYS A 197 -6.31 1.62 -3.63
N ASP A 198 -6.11 2.75 -2.95
CA ASP A 198 -6.38 2.87 -1.52
C ASP A 198 -7.88 2.77 -1.21
N GLU A 199 -8.73 3.43 -2.00
CA GLU A 199 -10.17 3.41 -1.85
C GLU A 199 -10.76 2.03 -2.12
N LEU A 200 -10.34 1.36 -3.19
CA LEU A 200 -10.79 0.00 -3.50
C LEU A 200 -10.39 -0.98 -2.39
N THR A 201 -9.15 -0.86 -1.91
CA THR A 201 -8.61 -1.67 -0.82
C THR A 201 -9.35 -1.42 0.50
N ASN A 202 -9.61 -0.14 0.85
CA ASN A 202 -10.34 0.23 2.06
C ASN A 202 -11.76 -0.32 2.05
N LEU A 203 -12.49 -0.19 0.93
CA LEU A 203 -13.83 -0.75 0.80
C LEU A 203 -13.82 -2.28 0.94
N PHE A 204 -12.87 -2.96 0.31
CA PHE A 204 -12.72 -4.41 0.43
C PHE A 204 -12.49 -4.83 1.89
N ILE A 205 -11.56 -4.18 2.60
CA ILE A 205 -11.28 -4.44 4.01
C ILE A 205 -12.51 -4.15 4.88
N SER A 206 -13.20 -3.03 4.63
CA SER A 206 -14.41 -2.65 5.36
C SER A 206 -15.52 -3.70 5.23
N MET A 207 -15.77 -4.20 4.02
CA MET A 207 -16.73 -5.26 3.78
C MET A 207 -16.36 -6.55 4.52
N LEU A 208 -15.08 -6.94 4.52
CA LEU A 208 -14.60 -8.12 5.24
C LEU A 208 -14.75 -7.99 6.75
N ARG A 209 -14.30 -6.86 7.31
CA ARG A 209 -14.41 -6.59 8.76
C ARG A 209 -15.86 -6.55 9.22
N SER A 210 -16.77 -6.02 8.40
CA SER A 210 -18.20 -5.94 8.73
C SER A 210 -18.87 -7.30 8.94
N ILE A 211 -18.27 -8.37 8.43
CA ILE A 211 -18.74 -9.76 8.56
C ILE A 211 -17.81 -10.64 9.40
N GLY A 212 -16.89 -10.01 10.16
CA GLY A 212 -16.00 -10.71 11.10
C GLY A 212 -14.78 -11.37 10.47
N ILE A 213 -14.34 -10.94 9.29
CA ILE A 213 -13.12 -11.42 8.63
C ILE A 213 -11.98 -10.41 8.86
N PRO A 214 -10.90 -10.78 9.60
CA PRO A 214 -9.79 -9.88 9.82
C PRO A 214 -9.05 -9.58 8.53
N ALA A 215 -8.87 -8.29 8.27
CA ALA A 215 -8.13 -7.79 7.13
C ALA A 215 -7.35 -6.53 7.51
N ARG A 216 -6.16 -6.34 6.88
CA ARG A 216 -5.30 -5.20 7.11
C ARG A 216 -4.87 -4.54 5.82
N PHE A 217 -4.54 -3.27 5.90
CA PHE A 217 -4.01 -2.50 4.79
C PHE A 217 -2.50 -2.70 4.67
N VAL A 218 -2.00 -2.84 3.47
CA VAL A 218 -0.57 -2.92 3.17
C VAL A 218 -0.19 -1.73 2.30
N THR A 219 0.81 -1.00 2.77
CA THR A 219 1.45 0.05 1.98
C THR A 219 2.73 -0.49 1.36
N GLY A 220 2.90 -0.24 0.08
CA GLY A 220 4.08 -0.69 -0.65
C GLY A 220 4.36 0.09 -1.92
N SER A 221 5.15 -0.51 -2.78
CA SER A 221 5.42 -0.01 -4.12
C SER A 221 5.20 -1.12 -5.13
N VAL A 222 4.64 -0.78 -6.29
CA VAL A 222 4.39 -1.74 -7.36
C VAL A 222 5.09 -1.33 -8.64
N TYR A 223 5.65 -2.30 -9.35
CA TYR A 223 6.15 -2.11 -10.71
C TYR A 223 5.00 -2.26 -11.70
N SER A 224 4.76 -1.23 -12.50
CA SER A 224 3.77 -1.27 -13.56
C SER A 224 4.31 -0.62 -14.82
N GLY A 225 4.17 -1.31 -15.95
CA GLY A 225 4.52 -0.75 -17.26
C GLY A 225 3.66 0.45 -17.69
N ALA A 226 2.55 0.69 -16.99
CA ALA A 226 1.68 1.84 -17.20
C ALA A 226 2.17 3.11 -16.51
N LEU A 227 3.15 3.02 -15.59
CA LEU A 227 3.73 4.15 -14.89
C LEU A 227 4.97 4.69 -15.64
N ASP A 228 5.12 6.00 -15.72
CA ASP A 228 6.28 6.64 -16.34
C ASP A 228 7.58 6.25 -15.65
N GLU A 229 7.60 6.18 -14.33
CA GLU A 229 8.75 5.77 -13.52
C GLU A 229 8.80 4.25 -13.26
N LYS A 230 7.84 3.49 -13.80
CA LYS A 230 7.70 2.04 -13.65
C LYS A 230 7.41 1.55 -12.23
N TRP A 231 7.87 2.20 -11.19
CA TRP A 231 7.55 1.95 -9.78
C TRP A 231 6.71 3.08 -9.21
N GLY A 232 5.62 2.75 -8.53
CA GLY A 232 4.74 3.73 -7.90
C GLY A 232 4.27 3.26 -6.53
N ASN A 233 3.82 4.21 -5.71
CA ASN A 233 3.18 3.90 -4.45
C ASN A 233 1.90 3.11 -4.69
N HIS A 234 1.64 2.11 -3.85
CA HIS A 234 0.50 1.24 -4.02
C HIS A 234 0.01 0.68 -2.69
N GLY A 235 -1.33 0.51 -2.60
CA GLY A 235 -2.00 -0.11 -1.46
C GLY A 235 -2.76 -1.36 -1.86
N TRP A 236 -2.64 -2.42 -1.04
CA TRP A 236 -3.42 -3.66 -1.18
C TRP A 236 -3.81 -4.21 0.18
N ALA A 237 -4.61 -5.25 0.21
CA ALA A 237 -5.04 -5.88 1.44
C ALA A 237 -4.27 -7.17 1.74
N GLU A 238 -4.13 -7.48 3.02
CA GLU A 238 -3.88 -8.84 3.49
C GLU A 238 -5.07 -9.30 4.34
N VAL A 239 -5.56 -10.50 4.05
CA VAL A 239 -6.67 -11.13 4.76
C VAL A 239 -6.14 -12.29 5.57
N TYR A 240 -6.57 -12.42 6.84
CA TYR A 240 -6.13 -13.49 7.70
C TYR A 240 -6.91 -14.78 7.41
N PHE A 241 -6.20 -15.84 7.13
CA PHE A 241 -6.74 -17.19 6.97
C PHE A 241 -6.26 -18.08 8.10
N PRO A 242 -7.17 -18.76 8.82
CA PRO A 242 -6.79 -19.74 9.84
C PRO A 242 -5.79 -20.75 9.29
N GLU A 243 -4.74 -21.06 10.07
CA GLU A 243 -3.66 -22.00 9.72
C GLU A 243 -2.76 -21.57 8.51
N LYS A 244 -3.09 -20.46 7.84
CA LYS A 244 -2.33 -19.95 6.69
C LYS A 244 -1.70 -18.58 6.96
N GLY A 245 -2.20 -17.85 7.97
CA GLY A 245 -1.77 -16.49 8.25
C GLY A 245 -2.33 -15.45 7.29
N TRP A 246 -1.58 -14.39 7.07
CA TRP A 246 -1.95 -13.28 6.22
C TRP A 246 -1.72 -13.59 4.74
N ILE A 247 -2.78 -13.51 3.93
CA ILE A 247 -2.77 -13.81 2.48
C ILE A 247 -3.08 -12.52 1.72
N PRO A 248 -2.29 -12.14 0.71
CA PRO A 248 -2.47 -10.89 -0.01
C PRO A 248 -3.63 -10.96 -1.01
N PHE A 249 -4.32 -9.81 -1.14
CA PHE A 249 -5.38 -9.55 -2.11
C PHE A 249 -5.21 -8.16 -2.69
N ASP A 250 -4.89 -8.07 -3.96
CA ASP A 250 -4.84 -6.81 -4.67
C ASP A 250 -6.07 -6.65 -5.58
N ILE A 251 -6.94 -5.71 -5.21
CA ILE A 251 -8.19 -5.45 -5.92
C ILE A 251 -7.93 -4.73 -7.25
N THR A 252 -6.93 -3.84 -7.26
CA THR A 252 -6.58 -3.05 -8.44
C THR A 252 -6.06 -3.93 -9.58
N PHE A 253 -5.16 -4.87 -9.26
CA PHE A 253 -4.56 -5.77 -10.26
C PHE A 253 -5.27 -7.12 -10.38
N ALA A 254 -6.42 -7.31 -9.71
CA ALA A 254 -7.18 -8.57 -9.70
C ALA A 254 -6.34 -9.79 -9.27
N GLN A 255 -5.44 -9.60 -8.32
CA GLN A 255 -4.61 -10.67 -7.77
C GLN A 255 -5.16 -11.09 -6.40
N TYR A 256 -5.86 -12.22 -6.34
CA TYR A 256 -6.58 -12.68 -5.16
C TYR A 256 -5.98 -13.95 -4.58
N GLY A 257 -5.52 -13.87 -3.33
CA GLY A 257 -4.85 -14.99 -2.66
C GLY A 257 -3.37 -15.11 -2.98
N TRP A 258 -2.83 -14.20 -3.75
CA TRP A 258 -1.43 -14.04 -4.09
C TRP A 258 -1.20 -12.66 -4.68
N VAL A 259 0.04 -12.20 -4.70
CA VAL A 259 0.48 -11.07 -5.53
C VAL A 259 1.82 -11.43 -6.17
N ASP A 260 2.05 -10.97 -7.38
CA ASP A 260 3.28 -11.25 -8.12
C ASP A 260 4.51 -10.51 -7.54
N PRO A 261 5.72 -10.82 -8.02
CA PRO A 261 6.93 -10.18 -7.50
C PRO A 261 7.05 -8.68 -7.76
N SER A 262 6.14 -8.08 -8.55
CA SER A 262 6.12 -6.62 -8.74
C SER A 262 5.74 -5.85 -7.47
N HIS A 263 5.24 -6.52 -6.43
CA HIS A 263 4.77 -5.90 -5.20
C HIS A 263 5.83 -5.93 -4.10
N LEU A 264 6.41 -4.79 -3.79
CA LEU A 264 7.32 -4.57 -2.67
C LEU A 264 6.54 -4.04 -1.46
N LYS A 265 6.41 -4.85 -0.40
CA LYS A 265 5.75 -4.46 0.85
C LYS A 265 6.69 -3.61 1.71
N LEU A 266 6.19 -2.49 2.21
CA LEU A 266 6.92 -1.56 3.09
C LEU A 266 6.36 -1.52 4.51
N SER A 267 5.04 -1.64 4.66
CA SER A 267 4.36 -1.63 5.97
C SER A 267 3.01 -2.32 5.87
N ASP A 268 2.49 -2.73 7.01
CA ASP A 268 1.09 -3.11 7.18
C ASP A 268 0.48 -2.35 8.36
N THR A 269 -0.77 -1.92 8.21
CA THR A 269 -1.45 -1.01 9.12
C THR A 269 -2.93 -1.38 9.25
N VAL A 270 -3.60 -0.83 10.24
CA VAL A 270 -5.05 -1.03 10.38
C VAL A 270 -5.86 -0.17 9.43
N ASP A 271 -5.28 0.95 8.93
CA ASP A 271 -5.93 1.91 8.03
C ASP A 271 -4.94 2.48 7.01
N SER A 272 -5.40 2.85 5.82
CA SER A 272 -4.59 3.49 4.78
C SER A 272 -4.10 4.90 5.16
N GLY A 273 -4.74 5.54 6.14
CA GLY A 273 -4.42 6.90 6.58
C GLY A 273 -3.36 6.98 7.67
N GLU A 274 -2.71 5.89 8.02
CA GLU A 274 -1.62 5.95 8.98
C GLU A 274 -0.41 6.69 8.43
N SER A 275 0.17 7.56 9.28
CA SER A 275 1.32 8.35 8.90
C SER A 275 2.55 7.48 8.63
N SER A 276 3.11 7.61 7.46
CA SER A 276 4.34 6.93 7.02
C SER A 276 5.60 7.49 7.67
N VAL A 277 5.55 8.78 8.04
CA VAL A 277 6.65 9.51 8.68
C VAL A 277 6.09 10.45 9.74
N GLU A 278 6.70 10.45 10.91
CA GLU A 278 6.35 11.37 11.99
C GLU A 278 7.53 12.30 12.27
N TYR A 279 7.22 13.58 12.45
CA TYR A 279 8.20 14.63 12.76
C TYR A 279 7.91 15.22 14.12
N SER A 280 8.96 15.43 14.92
CA SER A 280 8.88 16.22 16.13
C SER A 280 10.16 17.01 16.34
N TRP A 281 10.03 18.29 16.70
CA TRP A 281 11.19 19.13 16.98
C TRP A 281 10.94 20.05 18.14
N ARG A 282 12.03 20.42 18.82
CA ARG A 282 12.08 21.46 19.81
C ARG A 282 13.06 22.50 19.33
N SER A 283 12.60 23.74 19.16
CA SER A 283 13.38 24.82 18.57
C SER A 283 12.89 26.17 19.06
N SER A 284 13.69 27.22 18.80
CA SER A 284 13.29 28.63 18.87
C SER A 284 13.66 29.34 17.57
N GLY A 285 12.74 30.18 17.06
CA GLY A 285 12.95 30.93 15.83
C GLY A 285 13.15 30.11 14.57
N ILE A 286 12.64 28.87 14.53
CA ILE A 286 12.71 27.94 13.39
C ILE A 286 11.35 27.30 13.16
N ASP A 287 11.02 27.15 11.89
CA ASP A 287 10.04 26.16 11.43
C ASP A 287 10.70 25.20 10.43
N LEU A 288 10.19 23.97 10.34
CA LEU A 288 10.66 22.95 9.43
C LEU A 288 9.51 22.59 8.48
N SER A 289 9.81 22.52 7.20
CA SER A 289 8.85 22.09 6.18
C SER A 289 9.38 20.82 5.51
N PRO A 290 8.56 19.74 5.41
CA PRO A 290 8.87 18.64 4.53
C PRO A 290 9.02 19.15 3.10
N ALA A 291 10.07 18.71 2.40
CA ALA A 291 10.12 18.87 0.96
C ALA A 291 9.18 17.83 0.36
N ASP A 292 8.37 18.24 -0.59
CA ASP A 292 7.55 17.32 -1.38
C ASP A 292 8.46 16.24 -1.96
N LEU A 293 8.05 14.98 -1.77
CA LEU A 293 8.75 13.80 -2.28
C LEU A 293 8.48 13.62 -3.77
#